data_968c76547bebeb328837ff117bb58daa
#
_entry.id   968c76547bebeb328837ff117bb58daa
#
_cell.length_a   1.000
_cell.length_b   1.000
_cell.length_c   1.000
_cell.angle_alpha   90.00
_cell.angle_beta   90.00
_cell.angle_gamma   90.00
#
_symmetry.space_group_name_H-M   'P 1'
#
loop_
_entity.id
_entity.type
_entity.pdbx_description
1 polymer ?
#
loop_
_entity_poly.entity_id
_entity_poly.type
_entity_poly.pdbx_seq_one_letter_code
_entity_poly.pdbx_strand_id
1 'polypeptide(L)'
;MNKTLLLALLFLMPGTLMAQQSSATSQTPQASVTPLTSKDLPDLPGKEALMITVEYPPGSVYPIHRHNAHAFIYVLEGSIIMQVKGGKELTLTPGQTFYEGPDDVHVVGRNASTTKPAKFVVFFIKDKGAPVVVPAPE
;
A
#
# COMPACT_ATOMS: atom_id res chain seq x y z
N MET A 1 75.01 41.32 -15.88
CA MET A 1 74.43 40.29 -14.99
C MET A 1 73.05 40.75 -14.54
N ASN A 2 72.02 40.42 -15.30
CA ASN A 2 70.65 40.82 -14.99
C ASN A 2 69.89 39.59 -14.48
N LYS A 3 69.46 39.62 -13.23
CA LYS A 3 68.65 38.58 -12.61
C LYS A 3 67.16 38.95 -12.83
N THR A 4 66.48 38.25 -13.71
CA THR A 4 65.06 38.37 -13.94
C THR A 4 64.31 37.59 -12.88
N LEU A 5 63.53 38.29 -12.03
CA LEU A 5 62.70 37.71 -11.00
C LEU A 5 61.34 37.31 -11.62
N LEU A 6 61.05 36.00 -11.69
CA LEU A 6 59.77 35.49 -12.17
C LEU A 6 58.78 35.47 -11.03
N LEU A 7 57.74 36.30 -11.07
CA LEU A 7 56.67 36.36 -10.12
C LEU A 7 55.58 35.37 -10.54
N ALA A 8 55.43 34.27 -9.83
CA ALA A 8 54.37 33.28 -10.04
C ALA A 8 53.09 33.73 -9.37
N LEU A 9 52.08 34.11 -10.14
CA LEU A 9 50.74 34.45 -9.67
C LEU A 9 49.96 33.18 -9.42
N LEU A 10 49.66 32.85 -8.14
CA LEU A 10 48.81 31.73 -7.77
C LEU A 10 47.36 32.18 -7.87
N PHE A 11 46.61 31.67 -8.84
CA PHE A 11 45.18 31.88 -8.97
C PHE A 11 44.46 30.91 -7.99
N LEU A 12 43.91 31.42 -6.89
CA LEU A 12 42.95 30.70 -6.04
C LEU A 12 41.59 30.70 -6.75
N MET A 13 41.17 29.54 -7.23
CA MET A 13 39.81 29.33 -7.71
C MET A 13 38.90 29.06 -6.49
N PRO A 14 37.81 29.80 -6.30
CA PRO A 14 36.81 29.44 -5.29
C PRO A 14 36.00 28.24 -5.77
N GLY A 15 36.19 27.09 -5.13
CA GLY A 15 35.37 25.92 -5.33
C GLY A 15 33.94 26.15 -4.86
N THR A 16 33.02 26.27 -5.81
CA THR A 16 31.57 26.29 -5.52
C THR A 16 31.14 24.89 -5.07
N LEU A 17 30.89 24.74 -3.77
CA LEU A 17 30.31 23.53 -3.20
C LEU A 17 28.84 23.48 -3.62
N MET A 18 28.52 22.72 -4.67
CA MET A 18 27.15 22.40 -5.06
C MET A 18 26.57 21.47 -4.00
N ALA A 19 25.69 22.01 -3.15
CA ALA A 19 24.87 21.19 -2.26
C ALA A 19 23.91 20.34 -3.11
N GLN A 20 24.14 19.04 -3.15
CA GLN A 20 23.25 18.07 -3.75
C GLN A 20 22.01 17.96 -2.86
N GLN A 21 20.93 18.64 -3.23
CA GLN A 21 19.62 18.44 -2.63
C GLN A 21 19.14 17.04 -3.03
N SER A 22 19.27 16.07 -2.11
CA SER A 22 18.57 14.80 -2.20
C SER A 22 17.07 15.07 -2.11
N SER A 23 16.39 15.02 -3.24
CA SER A 23 14.93 14.99 -3.30
C SER A 23 14.48 13.65 -2.69
N ALA A 24 14.16 13.65 -1.42
CA ALA A 24 13.48 12.51 -0.79
C ALA A 24 12.10 12.39 -1.46
N THR A 25 11.98 11.45 -2.37
CA THR A 25 10.67 11.06 -2.94
C THR A 25 9.86 10.50 -1.78
N SER A 26 8.87 11.26 -1.32
CA SER A 26 7.91 10.82 -0.31
C SER A 26 7.07 9.69 -0.91
N GLN A 27 7.49 8.45 -0.69
CA GLN A 27 6.70 7.28 -1.08
C GLN A 27 5.51 7.16 -0.13
N THR A 28 4.30 7.00 -0.69
CA THR A 28 3.12 6.67 0.10
C THR A 28 3.39 5.38 0.88
N PRO A 29 3.14 5.35 2.20
CA PRO A 29 3.35 4.15 3.00
C PRO A 29 2.59 2.97 2.42
N GLN A 30 3.27 1.83 2.22
CA GLN A 30 2.68 0.63 1.62
C GLN A 30 2.00 -0.22 2.69
N ALA A 31 0.84 -0.79 2.34
CA ALA A 31 0.18 -1.80 3.15
C ALA A 31 1.04 -3.07 3.25
N SER A 32 1.02 -3.72 4.41
CA SER A 32 1.61 -5.05 4.59
C SER A 32 0.52 -6.11 4.68
N VAL A 33 0.77 -7.27 4.06
CA VAL A 33 -0.17 -8.40 4.00
C VAL A 33 0.52 -9.63 4.58
N THR A 34 -0.11 -10.27 5.56
CA THR A 34 0.40 -11.49 6.19
C THR A 34 -0.61 -12.62 6.02
N PRO A 35 -0.28 -13.71 5.30
CA PRO A 35 -1.11 -14.90 5.24
C PRO A 35 -1.22 -15.57 6.62
N LEU A 36 -2.43 -15.98 7.00
CA LEU A 36 -2.70 -16.69 8.25
C LEU A 36 -2.96 -18.17 8.02
N THR A 37 -3.85 -18.49 7.08
CA THR A 37 -4.20 -19.87 6.74
C THR A 37 -4.84 -19.95 5.37
N SER A 38 -4.65 -21.09 4.70
CA SER A 38 -5.36 -21.45 3.47
C SER A 38 -5.85 -22.89 3.58
N LYS A 39 -7.05 -23.16 3.06
CA LYS A 39 -7.66 -24.50 3.03
C LYS A 39 -8.45 -24.69 1.76
N ASP A 40 -8.21 -25.82 1.10
CA ASP A 40 -9.09 -26.31 0.04
C ASP A 40 -10.47 -26.58 0.62
N LEU A 41 -11.51 -26.28 -0.16
CA LEU A 41 -12.90 -26.52 0.21
C LEU A 41 -13.44 -27.71 -0.61
N PRO A 42 -13.42 -28.95 -0.06
CA PRO A 42 -13.76 -30.15 -0.81
C PRO A 42 -15.23 -30.19 -1.25
N ASP A 43 -16.11 -29.50 -0.55
CA ASP A 43 -17.54 -29.32 -0.86
C ASP A 43 -17.80 -28.21 -1.91
N LEU A 44 -16.78 -27.42 -2.26
CA LEU A 44 -16.78 -26.40 -3.31
C LEU A 44 -15.61 -26.66 -4.27
N PRO A 45 -15.75 -27.59 -5.23
CA PRO A 45 -14.66 -28.00 -6.11
C PRO A 45 -13.98 -26.81 -6.80
N GLY A 46 -12.63 -26.76 -6.76
CA GLY A 46 -11.83 -25.69 -7.35
C GLY A 46 -11.75 -24.42 -6.51
N LYS A 47 -12.34 -24.39 -5.30
CA LYS A 47 -12.28 -23.25 -4.39
C LYS A 47 -11.37 -23.52 -3.20
N GLU A 48 -10.84 -22.43 -2.66
CA GLU A 48 -10.11 -22.39 -1.40
C GLU A 48 -10.63 -21.25 -0.51
N ALA A 49 -10.52 -21.44 0.79
CA ALA A 49 -10.62 -20.39 1.78
C ALA A 49 -9.22 -19.87 2.10
N LEU A 50 -9.03 -18.56 2.09
CA LEU A 50 -7.79 -17.90 2.48
C LEU A 50 -8.08 -16.83 3.53
N MET A 51 -7.33 -16.82 4.61
CA MET A 51 -7.38 -15.76 5.61
C MET A 51 -6.04 -15.03 5.68
N ILE A 52 -6.10 -13.71 5.66
CA ILE A 52 -4.93 -12.83 5.77
C ILE A 52 -5.19 -11.74 6.79
N THR A 53 -4.13 -11.16 7.35
CA THR A 53 -4.19 -9.83 7.95
C THR A 53 -3.57 -8.80 7.02
N VAL A 54 -4.14 -7.60 7.06
CA VAL A 54 -3.63 -6.42 6.36
C VAL A 54 -3.38 -5.32 7.39
N GLU A 55 -2.21 -4.71 7.31
CA GLU A 55 -1.87 -3.53 8.10
C GLU A 55 -1.70 -2.33 7.18
N TYR A 56 -2.44 -1.28 7.48
CA TYR A 56 -2.34 0.02 6.83
C TYR A 56 -1.52 0.97 7.70
N PRO A 57 -0.29 1.32 7.30
CA PRO A 57 0.46 2.40 7.95
C PRO A 57 -0.32 3.72 7.95
N PRO A 58 0.01 4.67 8.83
CA PRO A 58 -0.60 6.00 8.83
C PRO A 58 -0.54 6.65 7.44
N GLY A 59 -1.67 7.16 6.95
CA GLY A 59 -1.77 7.84 5.66
C GLY A 59 -1.66 6.94 4.42
N SER A 60 -1.61 5.62 4.56
CA SER A 60 -1.54 4.71 3.41
C SER A 60 -2.83 4.71 2.59
N VAL A 61 -2.67 4.58 1.27
CA VAL A 61 -3.74 4.42 0.29
C VAL A 61 -3.42 3.20 -0.56
N TYR A 62 -4.42 2.35 -0.77
CA TYR A 62 -4.28 1.16 -1.61
C TYR A 62 -4.77 1.46 -3.04
N PRO A 63 -4.09 0.96 -4.08
CA PRO A 63 -4.52 1.15 -5.47
C PRO A 63 -5.90 0.54 -5.76
N ILE A 64 -6.58 1.07 -6.77
CA ILE A 64 -7.84 0.50 -7.28
C ILE A 64 -7.57 -0.93 -7.77
N HIS A 65 -8.40 -1.87 -7.32
CA HIS A 65 -8.24 -3.30 -7.61
C HIS A 65 -9.56 -4.06 -7.46
N ARG A 66 -9.51 -5.36 -7.71
CA ARG A 66 -10.58 -6.32 -7.39
C ARG A 66 -9.95 -7.66 -6.97
N HIS A 67 -10.76 -8.53 -6.41
CA HIS A 67 -10.29 -9.80 -5.90
C HIS A 67 -10.69 -11.02 -6.75
N ASN A 68 -11.70 -10.92 -7.64
CA ASN A 68 -12.34 -12.06 -8.29
C ASN A 68 -12.72 -13.16 -7.27
N ALA A 69 -13.17 -12.74 -6.10
CA ALA A 69 -13.42 -13.56 -4.93
C ALA A 69 -14.50 -12.94 -4.06
N HIS A 70 -15.08 -13.74 -3.16
CA HIS A 70 -15.81 -13.19 -2.02
C HIS A 70 -14.79 -12.81 -0.95
N ALA A 71 -14.75 -11.53 -0.57
CA ALA A 71 -13.88 -11.01 0.47
C ALA A 71 -14.72 -10.46 1.63
N PHE A 72 -14.48 -10.99 2.83
CA PHE A 72 -15.12 -10.56 4.07
C PHE A 72 -14.05 -9.89 4.94
N ILE A 73 -14.22 -8.61 5.21
CA ILE A 73 -13.30 -7.79 5.98
C ILE A 73 -13.83 -7.61 7.40
N TYR A 74 -12.95 -7.71 8.40
CA TYR A 74 -13.25 -7.43 9.80
C TYR A 74 -12.14 -6.58 10.42
N VAL A 75 -12.49 -5.39 10.93
CA VAL A 75 -11.52 -4.45 11.48
C VAL A 75 -11.13 -4.88 12.89
N LEU A 76 -9.82 -4.98 13.14
CA LEU A 76 -9.22 -5.32 14.43
C LEU A 76 -8.78 -4.07 15.19
N GLU A 77 -8.07 -3.16 14.52
CA GLU A 77 -7.45 -1.99 15.15
C GLU A 77 -7.50 -0.78 14.21
N GLY A 78 -7.55 0.41 14.78
CA GLY A 78 -7.58 1.67 14.03
C GLY A 78 -8.89 1.88 13.28
N SER A 79 -8.81 2.60 12.16
CA SER A 79 -9.98 2.86 11.29
C SER A 79 -9.56 2.84 9.83
N ILE A 80 -10.38 2.24 8.99
CA ILE A 80 -10.15 2.16 7.54
C ILE A 80 -11.34 2.77 6.79
N ILE A 81 -11.07 3.27 5.60
CA ILE A 81 -12.10 3.78 4.69
C ILE A 81 -12.13 2.88 3.47
N MET A 82 -13.32 2.37 3.16
CA MET A 82 -13.57 1.40 2.11
C MET A 82 -14.73 1.84 1.22
N GLN A 83 -14.60 1.57 -0.09
CA GLN A 83 -15.67 1.78 -1.05
C GLN A 83 -15.50 0.85 -2.25
N VAL A 84 -16.57 0.18 -2.66
CA VAL A 84 -16.68 -0.44 -3.99
C VAL A 84 -17.34 0.52 -4.96
N LYS A 85 -17.04 0.39 -6.25
CA LYS A 85 -17.56 1.24 -7.33
C LYS A 85 -19.10 1.22 -7.32
N GLY A 86 -19.70 2.40 -7.27
CA GLY A 86 -21.16 2.56 -7.17
C GLY A 86 -21.74 2.45 -5.75
N GLY A 87 -20.94 2.03 -4.77
CA GLY A 87 -21.31 1.98 -3.36
C GLY A 87 -21.01 3.28 -2.62
N LYS A 88 -21.37 3.31 -1.33
CA LYS A 88 -21.03 4.42 -0.43
C LYS A 88 -19.62 4.24 0.14
N GLU A 89 -18.90 5.33 0.32
CA GLU A 89 -17.69 5.35 1.12
C GLU A 89 -18.06 5.16 2.60
N LEU A 90 -17.43 4.19 3.26
CA LEU A 90 -17.67 3.85 4.67
C LEU A 90 -16.38 3.94 5.47
N THR A 91 -16.45 4.62 6.61
CA THR A 91 -15.41 4.56 7.63
C THR A 91 -15.75 3.44 8.62
N LEU A 92 -14.83 2.49 8.74
CA LEU A 92 -15.01 1.29 9.56
C LEU A 92 -14.04 1.34 10.73
N THR A 93 -14.56 0.99 11.92
CA THR A 93 -13.82 0.91 13.17
C THR A 93 -13.79 -0.53 13.72
N PRO A 94 -13.00 -0.85 14.76
CA PRO A 94 -12.91 -2.20 15.30
C PRO A 94 -14.27 -2.84 15.57
N GLY A 95 -14.43 -4.09 15.14
CA GLY A 95 -15.69 -4.85 15.24
C GLY A 95 -16.62 -4.68 14.03
N GLN A 96 -16.35 -3.73 13.13
CA GLN A 96 -17.16 -3.54 11.93
C GLN A 96 -16.64 -4.36 10.75
N THR A 97 -17.54 -4.64 9.82
CA THR A 97 -17.27 -5.48 8.65
C THR A 97 -17.53 -4.75 7.36
N PHE A 98 -16.87 -5.24 6.30
CA PHE A 98 -17.11 -4.85 4.92
C PHE A 98 -17.13 -6.10 4.04
N TYR A 99 -17.80 -6.04 2.91
CA TYR A 99 -17.87 -7.15 1.96
C TYR A 99 -17.58 -6.64 0.55
N GLU A 100 -16.80 -7.42 -0.18
CA GLU A 100 -16.53 -7.25 -1.61
C GLU A 100 -16.87 -8.56 -2.33
N GLY A 101 -17.72 -8.47 -3.35
CA GLY A 101 -18.06 -9.58 -4.21
C GLY A 101 -17.01 -9.79 -5.32
N PRO A 102 -17.13 -10.91 -6.08
CA PRO A 102 -16.15 -11.26 -7.12
C PRO A 102 -16.10 -10.26 -8.29
N ASP A 103 -17.17 -9.52 -8.53
CA ASP A 103 -17.25 -8.52 -9.60
C ASP A 103 -17.05 -7.08 -9.11
N ASP A 104 -16.93 -6.89 -7.81
CA ASP A 104 -16.76 -5.56 -7.23
C ASP A 104 -15.37 -5.00 -7.54
N VAL A 105 -15.33 -3.70 -7.88
CA VAL A 105 -14.08 -2.94 -7.99
C VAL A 105 -13.93 -2.12 -6.72
N HIS A 106 -12.88 -2.41 -5.96
CA HIS A 106 -12.51 -1.66 -4.76
C HIS A 106 -11.84 -0.35 -5.17
N VAL A 107 -12.57 0.74 -5.07
CA VAL A 107 -12.12 2.07 -5.55
C VAL A 107 -11.52 2.94 -4.45
N VAL A 108 -11.86 2.69 -3.19
CA VAL A 108 -11.26 3.35 -2.03
C VAL A 108 -10.86 2.32 -0.98
N GLY A 109 -9.57 2.22 -0.70
CA GLY A 109 -9.01 1.46 0.40
C GLY A 109 -7.89 2.29 1.04
N ARG A 110 -8.10 2.82 2.24
CA ARG A 110 -7.09 3.66 2.90
C ARG A 110 -7.21 3.64 4.41
N ASN A 111 -6.11 3.96 5.09
CA ASN A 111 -6.15 4.27 6.51
C ASN A 111 -6.91 5.59 6.71
N ALA A 112 -7.85 5.62 7.66
CA ALA A 112 -8.58 6.85 8.00
C ALA A 112 -7.70 7.84 8.80
N SER A 113 -6.56 7.37 9.35
CA SER A 113 -5.66 8.16 10.18
C SER A 113 -4.33 8.41 9.46
N THR A 114 -3.79 9.62 9.61
CA THR A 114 -2.44 10.00 9.17
C THR A 114 -1.38 9.81 10.27
N THR A 115 -1.78 9.38 11.47
CA THR A 115 -0.89 9.29 12.64
C THR A 115 -0.91 7.92 13.32
N LYS A 116 -1.94 7.10 13.10
CA LYS A 116 -2.11 5.79 13.72
C LYS A 116 -2.26 4.70 12.66
N PRO A 117 -1.68 3.51 12.85
CA PRO A 117 -1.90 2.39 11.95
C PRO A 117 -3.32 1.83 12.11
N ALA A 118 -3.75 1.07 11.11
CA ALA A 118 -4.97 0.27 11.17
C ALA A 118 -4.67 -1.18 10.78
N LYS A 119 -5.41 -2.14 11.35
CA LYS A 119 -5.26 -3.57 11.09
C LYS A 119 -6.62 -4.22 10.92
N PHE A 120 -6.74 -5.11 9.94
CA PHE A 120 -7.96 -5.85 9.67
C PHE A 120 -7.65 -7.24 9.14
N VAL A 121 -8.60 -8.16 9.30
CA VAL A 121 -8.59 -9.49 8.70
C VAL A 121 -9.38 -9.44 7.41
N VAL A 122 -8.94 -10.17 6.40
CA VAL A 122 -9.73 -10.50 5.22
C VAL A 122 -9.82 -12.01 5.09
N PHE A 123 -11.04 -12.50 4.98
CA PHE A 123 -11.35 -13.88 4.66
C PHE A 123 -11.88 -13.97 3.24
N PHE A 124 -11.22 -14.78 2.42
CA PHE A 124 -11.59 -14.99 1.03
C PHE A 124 -12.17 -16.38 0.79
N ILE A 125 -13.16 -16.44 -0.11
CA ILE A 125 -13.50 -17.65 -0.85
C ILE A 125 -13.19 -17.36 -2.31
N LYS A 126 -12.20 -18.04 -2.88
CA LYS A 126 -11.64 -17.75 -4.20
C LYS A 126 -11.31 -19.03 -4.97
N ASP A 127 -11.02 -18.89 -6.26
CA ASP A 127 -10.46 -19.99 -7.04
C ASP A 127 -9.09 -20.38 -6.49
N LYS A 128 -8.86 -21.69 -6.39
CA LYS A 128 -7.60 -22.26 -5.90
C LYS A 128 -6.43 -21.77 -6.74
N GLY A 129 -5.40 -21.24 -6.08
CA GLY A 129 -4.21 -20.72 -6.73
C GLY A 129 -4.39 -19.41 -7.49
N ALA A 130 -5.59 -18.84 -7.57
CA ALA A 130 -5.79 -17.53 -8.20
C ALA A 130 -5.15 -16.40 -7.40
N PRO A 131 -4.69 -15.29 -8.03
CA PRO A 131 -4.14 -14.16 -7.33
C PRO A 131 -5.20 -13.51 -6.42
N VAL A 132 -4.75 -13.00 -5.26
CA VAL A 132 -5.64 -12.32 -4.29
C VAL A 132 -6.09 -10.95 -4.82
N VAL A 133 -5.20 -10.25 -5.52
CA VAL A 133 -5.45 -8.92 -6.06
C VAL A 133 -5.27 -8.95 -7.56
N VAL A 134 -6.24 -8.38 -8.27
CA VAL A 134 -6.20 -8.17 -9.71
C VAL A 134 -6.34 -6.66 -9.97
N PRO A 135 -5.43 -6.03 -10.73
CA PRO A 135 -5.60 -4.64 -11.12
C PRO A 135 -6.94 -4.42 -11.81
N ALA A 136 -7.59 -3.32 -11.51
CA ALA A 136 -8.83 -2.92 -12.16
C ALA A 136 -8.67 -1.53 -12.76
N PRO A 137 -9.27 -1.26 -13.94
CA PRO A 137 -9.28 0.09 -14.50
C PRO A 137 -10.11 1.03 -13.62
N GLU A 138 -9.72 2.28 -13.61
CA GLU A 138 -10.43 3.38 -12.94
C GLU A 138 -11.87 3.56 -13.46
#